data_ef13820fe75477e18c2ffe6a711192d0
#
_entry.id   ef13820fe75477e18c2ffe6a711192d0
#
_cell.length_a   1.000
_cell.length_b   1.000
_cell.length_c   1.000
_cell.angle_alpha   90.00
_cell.angle_beta   90.00
_cell.angle_gamma   90.00
#
_symmetry.space_group_name_H-M   'P 1'
#
loop_
_entity.id
_entity.type
_entity.pdbx_description
1 polymer ?
#
loop_
_entity_poly.entity_id
_entity_poly.type
_entity_poly.pdbx_seq_one_letter_code
_entity_poly.pdbx_strand_id
1 'polypeptide(L)'
;MRLTLELAGGLELLFGGAKAFAVSLPGAAPTVRALIAHARGTLLRERVELFASGEGVRPGILVLVNDVDWELEGMLDCVLRDGDCVVLISTLHGG
;
A
#
# COMPACT_ATOMS: atom_id res chain seq x y z
N MET A 1 -14.50 -3.59 6.06
CA MET A 1 -14.20 -3.68 4.61
C MET A 1 -12.95 -4.54 4.40
N ARG A 2 -13.05 -5.50 3.52
CA ARG A 2 -11.94 -6.42 3.23
C ARG A 2 -11.25 -6.04 1.92
N LEU A 3 -9.93 -5.99 1.97
CA LEU A 3 -9.09 -5.59 0.86
C LEU A 3 -7.93 -6.55 0.73
N THR A 4 -7.30 -6.58 -0.45
CA THR A 4 -6.04 -7.27 -0.65
C THR A 4 -4.95 -6.24 -0.87
N LEU A 5 -3.86 -6.37 -0.13
CA LEU A 5 -2.67 -5.55 -0.31
C LEU A 5 -1.56 -6.45 -0.86
N GLU A 6 -1.04 -6.11 -2.04
CA GLU A 6 0.07 -6.84 -2.65
C GLU A 6 1.32 -5.98 -2.67
N LEU A 7 2.45 -6.62 -2.49
CA LEU A 7 3.76 -5.95 -2.44
C LEU A 7 4.69 -6.60 -3.45
N ALA A 8 5.38 -5.77 -4.22
CA ALA A 8 6.25 -6.26 -5.29
C ALA A 8 7.50 -5.37 -5.45
N GLY A 9 8.42 -5.81 -6.31
CA GLY A 9 9.62 -5.07 -6.61
C GLY A 9 10.63 -5.01 -5.46
N GLY A 10 10.57 -5.97 -4.55
CA GLY A 10 11.44 -6.01 -3.38
C GLY A 10 10.81 -5.37 -2.14
N LEU A 11 9.68 -4.67 -2.29
CA LEU A 11 9.01 -4.03 -1.17
C LEU A 11 8.53 -5.05 -0.14
N GLU A 12 8.19 -6.26 -0.60
CA GLU A 12 7.75 -7.34 0.27
C GLU A 12 8.79 -7.68 1.35
N LEU A 13 10.05 -7.41 1.09
CA LEU A 13 11.13 -7.70 2.06
C LEU A 13 10.99 -6.86 3.33
N LEU A 14 10.38 -5.69 3.23
CA LEU A 14 10.14 -4.83 4.38
C LEU A 14 8.96 -5.33 5.23
N PHE A 15 8.20 -6.26 4.68
CA PHE A 15 6.98 -6.79 5.31
C PHE A 15 7.12 -8.27 5.67
N GLY A 16 8.34 -8.69 6.00
CA GLY A 16 8.58 -10.08 6.40
C GLY A 16 8.61 -11.06 5.26
N GLY A 17 8.75 -10.58 4.02
CA GLY A 17 8.78 -11.43 2.83
C GLY A 17 7.41 -11.79 2.27
N ALA A 18 6.35 -11.33 2.91
CA ALA A 18 4.99 -11.62 2.44
C ALA A 18 4.66 -10.76 1.23
N LYS A 19 4.15 -11.39 0.18
CA LYS A 19 3.82 -10.71 -1.07
C LYS A 19 2.37 -10.22 -1.11
N ALA A 20 1.54 -10.70 -0.21
CA ALA A 20 0.14 -10.31 -0.15
C ALA A 20 -0.40 -10.42 1.26
N PHE A 21 -1.30 -9.52 1.59
CA PHE A 21 -2.01 -9.52 2.86
C PHE A 21 -3.50 -9.35 2.61
N ALA A 22 -4.31 -10.09 3.36
CA ALA A 22 -5.72 -9.80 3.48
C ALA A 22 -5.85 -8.74 4.58
N VAL A 23 -6.43 -7.60 4.25
CA VAL A 23 -6.53 -6.47 5.17
C VAL A 23 -7.99 -6.17 5.43
N SER A 24 -8.33 -5.94 6.70
CA SER A 24 -9.66 -5.50 7.09
C SER A 24 -9.53 -4.09 7.68
N LEU A 25 -10.21 -3.14 7.06
CA LEU A 25 -10.20 -1.75 7.52
C LEU A 25 -11.59 -1.37 8.05
N PRO A 26 -11.65 -0.58 9.13
CA PRO A 26 -12.93 -0.10 9.66
C PRO A 26 -13.51 1.00 8.76
N GLY A 27 -14.80 1.24 8.92
CA GLY A 27 -15.49 2.31 8.22
C GLY A 27 -16.13 1.86 6.91
N ALA A 28 -17.02 2.68 6.39
CA ALA A 28 -17.79 2.38 5.20
C ALA A 28 -17.05 2.75 3.90
N ALA A 29 -16.09 3.67 3.98
CA ALA A 29 -15.39 4.17 2.80
C ALA A 29 -13.94 4.55 3.14
N PRO A 30 -13.11 3.57 3.54
CA PRO A 30 -11.72 3.88 3.83
C PRO A 30 -10.99 4.33 2.57
N THR A 31 -9.94 5.12 2.75
CA THR A 31 -9.14 5.63 1.65
C THR A 31 -7.81 4.87 1.55
N VAL A 32 -7.10 5.09 0.43
CA VAL A 32 -5.74 4.57 0.28
C VAL A 32 -4.84 5.10 1.41
N ARG A 33 -5.07 6.35 1.86
CA ARG A 33 -4.35 6.89 3.02
C ARG A 33 -4.51 5.98 4.24
N ALA A 34 -5.73 5.55 4.52
CA ALA A 34 -6.01 4.66 5.65
C ALA A 34 -5.32 3.31 5.49
N LEU A 35 -5.29 2.78 4.27
CA LEU A 35 -4.61 1.51 4.00
C LEU A 35 -3.11 1.63 4.21
N ILE A 36 -2.50 2.70 3.73
CA ILE A 36 -1.06 2.93 3.90
C ILE A 36 -0.72 3.10 5.38
N ALA A 37 -1.56 3.83 6.13
CA ALA A 37 -1.37 3.99 7.56
C ALA A 37 -1.44 2.65 8.29
N HIS A 38 -2.38 1.80 7.89
CA HIS A 38 -2.52 0.45 8.46
C HIS A 38 -1.27 -0.39 8.15
N ALA A 39 -0.82 -0.36 6.90
CA ALA A 39 0.36 -1.12 6.49
C ALA A 39 1.60 -0.68 7.27
N ARG A 40 1.78 0.64 7.40
CA ARG A 40 2.90 1.21 8.12
C ARG A 40 2.88 0.85 9.60
N GLY A 41 1.72 0.90 10.22
CA GLY A 41 1.59 0.71 11.66
C GLY A 41 1.49 -0.75 12.10
N THR A 42 1.02 -1.63 11.22
CA THR A 42 0.64 -3.00 11.60
C THR A 42 1.43 -4.07 10.85
N LEU A 43 1.69 -3.86 9.57
CA LEU A 43 2.28 -4.88 8.70
C LEU A 43 3.77 -4.70 8.44
N LEU A 44 4.23 -3.46 8.42
CA LEU A 44 5.62 -3.13 8.16
C LEU A 44 6.50 -3.64 9.30
N ARG A 45 7.57 -4.33 8.94
CA ARG A 45 8.47 -4.93 9.92
C ARG A 45 9.78 -4.19 10.12
N GLU A 46 10.23 -3.47 9.11
CA GLU A 46 11.52 -2.79 9.18
C GLU A 46 11.62 -1.64 8.20
N ARG A 47 12.56 -0.74 8.44
CA ARG A 47 12.99 0.29 7.50
C ARG A 47 11.83 1.15 6.97
N VAL A 48 11.12 1.78 7.90
CA VAL A 48 9.99 2.63 7.56
C VAL A 48 10.35 3.71 6.53
N GLU A 49 11.59 4.20 6.58
CA GLU A 49 12.08 5.24 5.67
C GLU A 49 12.16 4.77 4.22
N LEU A 50 12.16 3.47 3.98
CA LEU A 50 12.15 2.91 2.64
C LEU A 50 10.73 2.72 2.11
N PHE A 51 9.74 2.82 2.97
CA PHE A 51 8.34 2.62 2.60
C PHE A 51 7.56 3.92 2.60
N ALA A 52 7.68 4.71 3.65
CA ALA A 52 6.78 5.83 3.90
C ALA A 52 7.46 7.18 3.75
N SER A 53 6.69 8.15 3.28
CA SER A 53 7.06 9.55 3.25
C SER A 53 5.83 10.35 3.62
N GLY A 54 5.85 11.00 4.79
CA GLY A 54 4.66 11.67 5.31
C GLY A 54 3.52 10.66 5.50
N GLU A 55 2.35 10.99 4.99
CA GLU A 55 1.17 10.12 5.03
C GLU A 55 1.14 9.11 3.89
N GLY A 56 2.02 9.26 2.92
CA GLY A 56 2.04 8.44 1.73
C GLY A 56 3.22 7.50 1.67
N VAL A 57 3.51 7.07 0.45
CA VAL A 57 4.63 6.17 0.18
C VAL A 57 5.83 6.97 -0.31
N ARG A 58 7.01 6.39 -0.14
CA ARG A 58 8.25 6.98 -0.63
C ARG A 58 8.20 7.18 -2.15
N PRO A 59 8.72 8.30 -2.67
CA PRO A 59 8.84 8.47 -4.12
C PRO A 59 9.59 7.28 -4.74
N GLY A 60 9.07 6.78 -5.85
CA GLY A 60 9.59 5.58 -6.50
C GLY A 60 8.77 4.33 -6.23
N ILE A 61 7.79 4.42 -5.34
CA ILE A 61 6.84 3.33 -5.15
C ILE A 61 5.60 3.63 -5.98
N LEU A 62 5.25 2.69 -6.86
CA LEU A 62 4.02 2.78 -7.64
C LEU A 62 2.86 2.21 -6.82
N VAL A 63 1.71 2.84 -6.92
CA VAL A 63 0.50 2.35 -6.26
C VAL A 63 -0.56 2.11 -7.34
N LEU A 64 -1.06 0.89 -7.40
CA LEU A 64 -2.13 0.53 -8.33
C LEU A 64 -3.36 0.11 -7.54
N VAL A 65 -4.52 0.64 -7.91
CA VAL A 65 -5.79 0.25 -7.32
C VAL A 65 -6.57 -0.47 -8.40
N ASN A 66 -6.77 -1.77 -8.22
CA ASN A 66 -7.39 -2.65 -9.22
C ASN A 66 -6.72 -2.47 -10.60
N ASP A 67 -5.38 -2.51 -10.60
CA ASP A 67 -4.55 -2.39 -11.81
C ASP A 67 -4.54 -1.01 -12.45
N VAL A 68 -5.11 0.00 -11.81
CA VAL A 68 -5.10 1.39 -12.31
C VAL A 68 -4.18 2.22 -11.44
N ASP A 69 -3.32 3.03 -12.08
CA ASP A 69 -2.42 3.94 -11.37
C ASP A 69 -3.25 4.86 -10.46
N TRP A 70 -2.85 4.92 -9.20
CA TRP A 70 -3.59 5.71 -8.20
C TRP A 70 -3.64 7.20 -8.51
N GLU A 71 -2.72 7.71 -9.31
CA GLU A 71 -2.73 9.11 -9.71
C GLU A 71 -4.00 9.47 -10.49
N LEU A 72 -4.59 8.47 -11.17
CA LEU A 72 -5.85 8.64 -11.90
C LEU A 72 -7.07 8.47 -10.99
N GLU A 73 -6.85 8.04 -9.75
CA GLU A 73 -7.94 7.71 -8.82
C GLU A 73 -7.95 8.57 -7.55
N GLY A 74 -7.14 9.62 -7.52
CA GLY A 74 -7.13 10.54 -6.38
C GLY A 74 -6.03 10.31 -5.35
N MET A 75 -5.09 9.42 -5.64
CA MET A 75 -3.94 9.15 -4.76
C MET A 75 -4.38 8.79 -3.34
N LEU A 76 -3.93 9.53 -2.32
CA LEU A 76 -4.28 9.24 -0.94
C LEU A 76 -5.78 9.35 -0.66
N ASP A 77 -6.49 10.13 -1.43
CA ASP A 77 -7.93 10.34 -1.24
C ASP A 77 -8.79 9.34 -2.03
N CYS A 78 -8.17 8.41 -2.74
CA CYS A 78 -8.89 7.35 -3.44
C CYS A 78 -9.69 6.53 -2.43
N VAL A 79 -11.00 6.46 -2.64
CA VAL A 79 -11.91 5.70 -1.78
C VAL A 79 -11.91 4.25 -2.21
N LEU A 80 -11.68 3.36 -1.25
CA LEU A 80 -11.62 1.92 -1.49
C LEU A 80 -12.99 1.28 -1.26
N ARG A 81 -13.22 0.18 -1.98
CA ARG A 81 -14.45 -0.61 -1.89
C ARG A 81 -14.09 -2.02 -1.44
N ASP A 82 -15.07 -2.70 -0.88
CA ASP A 82 -14.90 -4.08 -0.45
C ASP A 82 -14.43 -4.94 -1.63
N GLY A 83 -13.38 -5.72 -1.39
CA GLY A 83 -12.81 -6.58 -2.44
C GLY A 83 -11.73 -5.94 -3.29
N ASP A 84 -11.45 -4.65 -3.11
CA ASP A 84 -10.41 -3.98 -3.91
C ASP A 84 -9.03 -4.58 -3.64
N CYS A 85 -8.19 -4.57 -4.67
CA CYS A 85 -6.80 -4.98 -4.59
C CYS A 85 -5.91 -3.76 -4.81
N VAL A 86 -5.03 -3.49 -3.86
CA VAL A 86 -4.05 -2.42 -3.97
C VAL A 86 -2.66 -3.04 -4.03
N VAL A 87 -1.90 -2.67 -5.05
CA VAL A 87 -0.54 -3.17 -5.26
C VAL A 87 0.44 -2.03 -5.05
N LEU A 88 1.44 -2.28 -4.23
CA LEU A 88 2.55 -1.34 -4.00
C LEU A 88 3.80 -1.97 -4.59
N ILE A 89 4.42 -1.29 -5.55
CA ILE A 89 5.58 -1.81 -6.27
C ILE A 89 6.75 -0.86 -6.11
N SER A 90 7.85 -1.34 -5.54
CA SER A 90 9.07 -0.54 -5.51
C SER A 90 9.74 -0.57 -6.87
N THR A 91 9.98 0.61 -7.44
CA THR A 91 10.76 0.75 -8.65
C THR A 91 12.20 1.12 -8.34
N LEU A 92 12.51 1.26 -7.05
CA LEU A 92 13.84 1.56 -6.60
C LEU A 92 14.61 0.25 -6.50
N HIS A 93 15.63 0.11 -7.31
CA HIS A 93 16.56 -1.00 -7.12
C HIS A 93 17.44 -0.58 -5.95
N GLY A 94 17.18 -1.19 -4.80
CA GLY A 94 17.86 -0.86 -3.59
C GLY A 94 19.30 -1.34 -3.61
N GLY A 95 19.97 -0.88 -4.56
CA GLY A 95 21.38 -1.19 -4.68
C GLY A 95 22.09 -0.86 -3.41
#